data_fea7b76f999175763fd30c9ee3c52bab
#
_entry.id   fea7b76f999175763fd30c9ee3c52bab
#
_cell.length_a   1.000
_cell.length_b   1.000
_cell.length_c   1.000
_cell.angle_alpha   90.00
_cell.angle_beta   90.00
_cell.angle_gamma   90.00
#
_symmetry.space_group_name_H-M   'P 1'
#
loop_
_entity.id
_entity.type
_entity.pdbx_description
1 polymer ?
#
loop_
_entity_poly.entity_id
_entity_poly.type
_entity_poly.pdbx_seq_one_letter_code
_entity_poly.pdbx_strand_id
1 'polypeptide(L)'
;WMRIRDVIVEGYADHDGFVVLHGTDTMSYTAAALSYLIQDSPKPIVLTGSQKPMGNPFTDAKLNLYQSLLYALDEHSHDVSIVFGGVAIAGTRARKQRTMSFNAFISVNYPPIAYIRNDRIVRNGLHGMHQGENPVRFYDNIDPRVFVLKLTPGVNPGILDALADSYDAVILETFGIGGIPEFGESGESFQEAIFRWVDS
;
A
#
# COMPACT_ATOMS: atom_id res chain seq x y z
N TRP A 1 5.50 -10.91 1.59
CA TRP A 1 4.58 -10.56 0.49
C TRP A 1 4.47 -11.68 -0.52
N MET A 2 5.59 -12.23 -1.00
CA MET A 2 5.59 -13.34 -1.97
C MET A 2 4.73 -14.53 -1.52
N ARG A 3 4.88 -14.98 -0.26
CA ARG A 3 4.06 -16.09 0.26
C ARG A 3 2.55 -15.83 0.21
N ILE A 4 2.12 -14.59 0.52
CA ILE A 4 0.69 -14.21 0.43
C ILE A 4 0.25 -14.23 -1.04
N ARG A 5 1.06 -13.65 -1.93
CA ARG A 5 0.82 -13.67 -3.38
C ARG A 5 0.68 -15.10 -3.89
N ASP A 6 1.59 -16.00 -3.52
CA ASP A 6 1.60 -17.38 -3.99
C ASP A 6 0.32 -18.12 -3.57
N VAL A 7 -0.11 -17.98 -2.32
CA VAL A 7 -1.38 -18.57 -1.83
C VAL A 7 -2.58 -18.03 -2.61
N ILE A 8 -2.61 -16.74 -2.92
CA ILE A 8 -3.69 -16.14 -3.72
C ILE A 8 -3.67 -16.71 -5.15
N VAL A 9 -2.50 -16.80 -5.77
CA VAL A 9 -2.35 -17.33 -7.14
C VAL A 9 -2.74 -18.81 -7.22
N GLU A 10 -2.29 -19.63 -6.26
CA GLU A 10 -2.63 -21.05 -6.15
C GLU A 10 -4.15 -21.25 -6.06
N GLY A 11 -4.84 -20.41 -5.27
CA GLY A 11 -6.30 -20.49 -5.10
C GLY A 11 -7.11 -19.66 -6.11
N TYR A 12 -6.47 -18.94 -7.03
CA TYR A 12 -7.15 -17.92 -7.82
C TYR A 12 -8.27 -18.46 -8.71
N ALA A 13 -8.08 -19.65 -9.29
CA ALA A 13 -9.08 -20.27 -10.14
C ALA A 13 -10.33 -20.75 -9.37
N ASP A 14 -10.14 -21.16 -8.11
CA ASP A 14 -11.15 -21.86 -7.32
C ASP A 14 -11.98 -20.94 -6.41
N HIS A 15 -11.60 -19.65 -6.30
CA HIS A 15 -12.24 -18.69 -5.39
C HIS A 15 -12.66 -17.42 -6.13
N ASP A 16 -13.78 -16.81 -5.70
CA ASP A 16 -14.33 -15.59 -6.29
C ASP A 16 -13.70 -14.31 -5.71
N GLY A 17 -13.00 -14.42 -4.59
CA GLY A 17 -12.30 -13.32 -3.93
C GLY A 17 -11.49 -13.79 -2.72
N PHE A 18 -10.70 -12.88 -2.16
CA PHE A 18 -9.78 -13.19 -1.06
C PHE A 18 -9.88 -12.15 0.05
N VAL A 19 -9.87 -12.62 1.29
CA VAL A 19 -9.75 -11.77 2.47
C VAL A 19 -8.52 -12.18 3.26
N VAL A 20 -7.58 -11.25 3.42
CA VAL A 20 -6.30 -11.46 4.10
C VAL A 20 -6.34 -10.76 5.45
N LEU A 21 -6.24 -11.54 6.54
CA LEU A 21 -6.11 -11.00 7.89
C LEU A 21 -4.65 -10.64 8.16
N HIS A 22 -4.40 -9.38 8.51
CA HIS A 22 -3.06 -8.81 8.59
C HIS A 22 -2.88 -7.89 9.81
N GLY A 23 -1.67 -7.81 10.34
CA GLY A 23 -1.32 -6.80 11.34
C GLY A 23 -1.39 -5.39 10.75
N THR A 24 -1.88 -4.42 11.53
CA THR A 24 -2.20 -3.08 10.99
C THR A 24 -0.99 -2.23 10.64
N ASP A 25 0.17 -2.44 11.28
CA ASP A 25 1.35 -1.54 11.12
C ASP A 25 1.95 -1.60 9.73
N THR A 26 1.99 -2.79 9.12
CA THR A 26 2.57 -3.01 7.80
C THR A 26 1.55 -3.35 6.72
N MET A 27 0.24 -3.30 7.04
CA MET A 27 -0.84 -3.65 6.11
C MET A 27 -0.82 -2.79 4.84
N SER A 28 -0.53 -1.49 4.95
CA SER A 28 -0.44 -0.59 3.78
C SER A 28 0.67 -1.01 2.82
N TYR A 29 1.83 -1.44 3.34
CA TYR A 29 2.94 -1.92 2.52
C TYR A 29 2.58 -3.24 1.82
N THR A 30 1.95 -4.16 2.53
CA THR A 30 1.49 -5.43 1.95
C THR A 30 0.43 -5.20 0.88
N ALA A 31 -0.54 -4.30 1.12
CA ALA A 31 -1.55 -3.96 0.14
C ALA A 31 -0.94 -3.33 -1.13
N ALA A 32 0.01 -2.42 -0.98
CA ALA A 32 0.73 -1.83 -2.10
C ALA A 32 1.52 -2.89 -2.88
N ALA A 33 2.31 -3.73 -2.18
CA ALA A 33 3.08 -4.79 -2.82
C ALA A 33 2.19 -5.77 -3.60
N LEU A 34 1.08 -6.22 -2.99
CA LEU A 34 0.12 -7.11 -3.68
C LEU A 34 -0.54 -6.44 -4.88
N SER A 35 -0.80 -5.12 -4.82
CA SER A 35 -1.36 -4.37 -5.95
C SER A 35 -0.43 -4.35 -7.16
N TYR A 36 0.90 -4.39 -6.95
CA TYR A 36 1.88 -4.47 -8.04
C TYR A 36 2.14 -5.92 -8.46
N LEU A 37 2.06 -6.89 -7.54
CA LEU A 37 2.28 -8.31 -7.83
C LEU A 37 1.09 -8.97 -8.52
N ILE A 38 -0.13 -8.45 -8.30
CA ILE A 38 -1.38 -8.95 -8.87
C ILE A 38 -2.14 -7.77 -9.46
N GLN A 39 -2.03 -7.57 -10.76
CA GLN A 39 -2.60 -6.43 -11.46
C GLN A 39 -3.81 -6.82 -12.29
N ASP A 40 -4.73 -5.88 -12.45
CA ASP A 40 -5.94 -6.03 -13.26
C ASP A 40 -6.80 -7.23 -12.79
N SER A 41 -6.88 -7.46 -11.48
CA SER A 41 -7.67 -8.57 -10.92
C SER A 41 -9.17 -8.25 -10.95
N PRO A 42 -10.00 -8.99 -11.70
CA PRO A 42 -11.44 -8.86 -11.62
C PRO A 42 -12.00 -9.36 -10.27
N LYS A 43 -11.20 -10.13 -9.52
CA LYS A 43 -11.57 -10.64 -8.20
C LYS A 43 -11.02 -9.73 -7.09
N PRO A 44 -11.80 -9.45 -6.04
CA PRO A 44 -11.34 -8.64 -4.92
C PRO A 44 -10.30 -9.38 -4.08
N ILE A 45 -9.25 -8.66 -3.71
CA ILE A 45 -8.22 -9.09 -2.75
C ILE A 45 -8.23 -8.07 -1.62
N VAL A 46 -8.89 -8.39 -0.52
CA VAL A 46 -9.19 -7.49 0.57
C VAL A 46 -8.28 -7.75 1.76
N LEU A 47 -7.48 -6.75 2.16
CA LEU A 47 -6.73 -6.82 3.41
C LEU A 47 -7.53 -6.16 4.52
N THR A 48 -7.49 -6.78 5.71
CA THR A 48 -8.11 -6.25 6.91
C THR A 48 -7.38 -6.74 8.16
N GLY A 49 -7.78 -6.22 9.30
CA GLY A 49 -7.23 -6.57 10.60
C GLY A 49 -7.94 -5.81 11.71
N SER A 50 -7.25 -5.62 12.83
CA SER A 50 -7.85 -4.88 13.95
C SER A 50 -6.80 -4.14 14.77
N GLN A 51 -7.24 -3.05 15.40
CA GLN A 51 -6.44 -2.35 16.41
C GLN A 51 -6.42 -3.08 17.73
N LYS A 52 -7.48 -3.84 18.02
CA LYS A 52 -7.58 -4.66 19.25
C LYS A 52 -7.84 -6.12 18.92
N PRO A 53 -7.21 -7.06 19.65
CA PRO A 53 -7.41 -8.49 19.43
C PRO A 53 -8.88 -8.90 19.51
N MET A 54 -9.26 -9.94 18.78
CA MET A 54 -10.63 -10.46 18.71
C MET A 54 -11.27 -10.74 20.08
N GLY A 55 -10.47 -11.18 21.05
CA GLY A 55 -10.94 -11.46 22.43
C GLY A 55 -11.15 -10.22 23.30
N ASN A 56 -10.78 -9.02 22.85
CA ASN A 56 -11.03 -7.79 23.59
C ASN A 56 -12.50 -7.41 23.50
N PRO A 57 -13.20 -7.06 24.61
CA PRO A 57 -14.61 -6.67 24.60
C PRO A 57 -14.93 -5.46 23.67
N PHE A 58 -13.95 -4.58 23.51
CA PHE A 58 -14.05 -3.38 22.68
C PHE A 58 -13.29 -3.53 21.34
N THR A 59 -13.24 -4.75 20.81
CA THR A 59 -12.53 -5.02 19.55
C THR A 59 -13.28 -4.46 18.34
N ASP A 60 -12.51 -3.92 17.38
CA ASP A 60 -12.95 -3.58 16.04
C ASP A 60 -12.85 -4.78 15.05
N ALA A 61 -12.25 -5.89 15.48
CA ALA A 61 -11.93 -7.03 14.62
C ALA A 61 -13.17 -7.66 13.96
N LYS A 62 -14.26 -7.84 14.72
CA LYS A 62 -15.49 -8.48 14.22
C LYS A 62 -16.13 -7.65 13.14
N LEU A 63 -16.20 -6.34 13.34
CA LEU A 63 -16.82 -5.43 12.37
C LEU A 63 -15.95 -5.31 11.11
N ASN A 64 -14.64 -5.16 11.27
CA ASN A 64 -13.70 -5.09 10.14
C ASN A 64 -13.75 -6.37 9.29
N LEU A 65 -13.76 -7.55 9.93
CA LEU A 65 -13.88 -8.83 9.22
C LEU A 65 -15.22 -8.93 8.46
N TYR A 66 -16.34 -8.62 9.12
CA TYR A 66 -17.66 -8.65 8.51
C TYR A 66 -17.73 -7.72 7.28
N GLN A 67 -17.28 -6.48 7.43
CA GLN A 67 -17.26 -5.50 6.35
C GLN A 67 -16.35 -5.90 5.19
N SER A 68 -15.24 -6.55 5.49
CA SER A 68 -14.33 -7.06 4.46
C SER A 68 -14.93 -8.20 3.66
N LEU A 69 -15.64 -9.13 4.33
CA LEU A 69 -16.37 -10.20 3.66
C LEU A 69 -17.52 -9.63 2.81
N LEU A 70 -18.29 -8.68 3.36
CA LEU A 70 -19.37 -8.02 2.62
C LEU A 70 -18.83 -7.32 1.35
N TYR A 71 -17.70 -6.62 1.47
CA TYR A 71 -17.07 -5.96 0.34
C TYR A 71 -16.51 -6.97 -0.68
N ALA A 72 -15.93 -8.08 -0.23
CA ALA A 72 -15.41 -9.13 -1.11
C ALA A 72 -16.51 -9.91 -1.84
N LEU A 73 -17.72 -9.96 -1.30
CA LEU A 73 -18.87 -10.62 -1.93
C LEU A 73 -19.63 -9.71 -2.92
N ASP A 74 -19.31 -8.42 -2.95
CA ASP A 74 -19.98 -7.47 -3.84
C ASP A 74 -19.42 -7.59 -5.26
N GLU A 75 -20.31 -7.74 -6.25
CA GLU A 75 -19.99 -7.98 -7.67
C GLU A 75 -19.18 -6.87 -8.34
N HIS A 76 -19.16 -5.68 -7.74
CA HIS A 76 -18.38 -4.54 -8.25
C HIS A 76 -17.05 -4.36 -7.52
N SER A 77 -16.68 -5.26 -6.62
CA SER A 77 -15.39 -5.24 -5.95
C SER A 77 -14.34 -5.98 -6.76
N HIS A 78 -13.20 -5.37 -6.92
CA HIS A 78 -12.08 -5.89 -7.70
C HIS A 78 -10.74 -5.38 -7.16
N ASP A 79 -9.64 -5.89 -7.67
CA ASP A 79 -8.28 -5.50 -7.31
C ASP A 79 -7.95 -5.58 -5.80
N VAL A 80 -6.78 -5.08 -5.44
CA VAL A 80 -6.31 -5.09 -4.06
C VAL A 80 -6.82 -3.85 -3.31
N SER A 81 -7.45 -4.07 -2.18
CA SER A 81 -7.96 -3.00 -1.31
C SER A 81 -7.73 -3.29 0.17
N ILE A 82 -7.76 -2.25 0.99
CA ILE A 82 -7.88 -2.35 2.44
C ILE A 82 -9.31 -1.98 2.82
N VAL A 83 -9.98 -2.85 3.58
CA VAL A 83 -11.26 -2.54 4.22
C VAL A 83 -11.06 -2.46 5.73
N PHE A 84 -11.25 -1.27 6.29
CA PHE A 84 -11.00 -1.00 7.70
C PHE A 84 -11.83 0.19 8.20
N GLY A 85 -12.45 0.05 9.37
CA GLY A 85 -13.22 1.12 9.99
C GLY A 85 -14.38 1.63 9.13
N GLY A 86 -14.99 0.77 8.32
CA GLY A 86 -16.09 1.11 7.43
C GLY A 86 -15.69 1.84 6.15
N VAL A 87 -14.43 1.75 5.75
CA VAL A 87 -13.91 2.40 4.54
C VAL A 87 -13.14 1.38 3.71
N ALA A 88 -13.41 1.34 2.40
CA ALA A 88 -12.62 0.60 1.42
C ALA A 88 -11.66 1.57 0.71
N ILE A 89 -10.36 1.26 0.72
CA ILE A 89 -9.29 2.09 0.20
C ILE A 89 -8.46 1.27 -0.79
N ALA A 90 -8.12 1.84 -1.95
CA ALA A 90 -7.24 1.19 -2.91
C ALA A 90 -5.88 0.82 -2.27
N GLY A 91 -5.38 -0.37 -2.54
CA GLY A 91 -4.17 -0.90 -1.92
C GLY A 91 -2.94 -0.01 -2.11
N THR A 92 -2.84 0.68 -3.26
CA THR A 92 -1.76 1.63 -3.57
C THR A 92 -1.93 3.01 -2.93
N ARG A 93 -3.07 3.29 -2.28
CA ARG A 93 -3.40 4.60 -1.69
C ARG A 93 -3.55 4.58 -0.19
N ALA A 94 -3.53 3.41 0.42
CA ALA A 94 -3.76 3.28 1.85
C ALA A 94 -2.52 3.68 2.67
N ARG A 95 -2.74 4.45 3.71
CA ARG A 95 -1.73 4.81 4.71
C ARG A 95 -2.30 4.65 6.11
N LYS A 96 -1.58 3.96 7.00
CA LYS A 96 -1.89 3.98 8.43
C LYS A 96 -1.47 5.33 9.00
N GLN A 97 -2.44 6.12 9.43
CA GLN A 97 -2.20 7.45 10.00
C GLN A 97 -2.35 7.50 11.52
N ARG A 98 -3.16 6.61 12.08
CA ARG A 98 -3.44 6.59 13.52
C ARG A 98 -3.13 5.24 14.13
N THR A 99 -2.42 5.24 15.25
CA THR A 99 -1.98 4.03 15.95
C THR A 99 -2.99 3.52 16.97
N MET A 100 -3.85 4.39 17.50
CA MET A 100 -4.78 4.06 18.61
C MET A 100 -6.26 4.11 18.20
N SER A 101 -6.60 4.69 17.06
CA SER A 101 -7.98 4.90 16.64
C SER A 101 -8.46 3.79 15.71
N PHE A 102 -9.75 3.46 15.78
CA PHE A 102 -10.35 2.47 14.88
C PHE A 102 -10.45 2.96 13.42
N ASN A 103 -10.47 4.27 13.18
CA ASN A 103 -10.29 4.83 11.84
C ASN A 103 -8.78 5.04 11.53
N ALA A 104 -8.02 3.96 11.56
CA ALA A 104 -6.55 3.97 11.49
C ALA A 104 -6.00 4.35 10.12
N PHE A 105 -6.70 4.03 9.04
CA PHE A 105 -6.24 4.19 7.66
C PHE A 105 -6.92 5.35 6.96
N ILE A 106 -6.16 5.99 6.07
CA ILE A 106 -6.65 7.02 5.15
C ILE A 106 -6.27 6.66 3.71
N SER A 107 -7.03 7.22 2.76
CA SER A 107 -6.66 7.23 1.34
C SER A 107 -5.87 8.51 1.04
N VAL A 108 -4.64 8.36 0.51
CA VAL A 108 -3.73 9.48 0.23
C VAL A 108 -3.91 9.96 -1.20
N ASN A 109 -4.22 11.24 -1.36
CA ASN A 109 -4.36 11.92 -2.66
C ASN A 109 -5.32 11.22 -3.64
N TYR A 110 -6.26 10.44 -3.12
CA TYR A 110 -7.30 9.76 -3.86
C TYR A 110 -8.49 9.50 -2.94
N PRO A 111 -9.74 9.60 -3.40
CA PRO A 111 -10.89 9.30 -2.56
C PRO A 111 -10.96 7.82 -2.22
N PRO A 112 -11.56 7.44 -1.08
CA PRO A 112 -11.90 6.06 -0.79
C PRO A 112 -12.74 5.44 -1.91
N ILE A 113 -12.56 4.15 -2.16
CA ILE A 113 -13.34 3.38 -3.16
C ILE A 113 -14.81 3.35 -2.75
N ALA A 114 -15.06 3.04 -1.48
CA ALA A 114 -16.39 2.91 -0.94
C ALA A 114 -16.42 3.18 0.57
N TYR A 115 -17.62 3.47 1.06
CA TYR A 115 -17.95 3.49 2.48
C TYR A 115 -18.93 2.35 2.76
N ILE A 116 -18.66 1.59 3.82
CA ILE A 116 -19.54 0.52 4.28
C ILE A 116 -20.34 1.04 5.47
N ARG A 117 -21.64 1.15 5.29
CA ARG A 117 -22.58 1.67 6.29
C ARG A 117 -23.63 0.61 6.58
N ASN A 118 -23.58 0.06 7.79
CA ASN A 118 -24.36 -1.12 8.18
C ASN A 118 -24.05 -2.29 7.25
N ASP A 119 -25.02 -2.70 6.44
CA ASP A 119 -24.97 -3.77 5.44
C ASP A 119 -24.88 -3.26 3.98
N ARG A 120 -24.62 -1.96 3.78
CA ARG A 120 -24.61 -1.33 2.46
C ARG A 120 -23.24 -0.79 2.10
N ILE A 121 -22.87 -1.01 0.85
CA ILE A 121 -21.66 -0.45 0.23
C ILE A 121 -22.09 0.79 -0.57
N VAL A 122 -21.58 1.95 -0.14
CA VAL A 122 -21.78 3.22 -0.84
C VAL A 122 -20.50 3.54 -1.60
N ARG A 123 -20.51 3.34 -2.91
CA ARG A 123 -19.34 3.52 -3.77
C ARG A 123 -19.11 4.97 -4.14
N ASN A 124 -17.86 5.31 -4.28
CA ASN A 124 -17.45 6.58 -4.86
C ASN A 124 -17.51 6.46 -6.40
N GLY A 125 -18.28 7.33 -7.05
CA GLY A 125 -18.43 7.30 -8.50
C GLY A 125 -17.17 7.61 -9.31
N LEU A 126 -16.09 8.06 -8.66
CA LEU A 126 -14.78 8.28 -9.31
C LEU A 126 -13.96 6.99 -9.45
N HIS A 127 -14.31 5.93 -8.70
CA HIS A 127 -13.68 4.63 -8.84
C HIS A 127 -14.48 3.84 -9.89
N GLY A 128 -13.91 3.73 -11.09
CA GLY A 128 -14.54 3.01 -12.19
C GLY A 128 -14.82 1.56 -11.84
N MET A 129 -15.82 0.97 -12.45
CA MET A 129 -15.98 -0.48 -12.46
C MET A 129 -14.82 -1.09 -13.23
N HIS A 130 -14.34 -2.26 -12.80
CA HIS A 130 -13.36 -3.01 -13.58
C HIS A 130 -13.96 -3.29 -14.96
N GLN A 131 -13.30 -2.78 -16.00
CA GLN A 131 -13.87 -2.88 -17.36
C GLN A 131 -13.54 -4.20 -18.05
N GLY A 132 -12.75 -5.07 -17.40
CA GLY A 132 -12.41 -6.40 -17.91
C GLY A 132 -11.58 -6.41 -19.20
N GLU A 133 -11.00 -5.28 -19.58
CA GLU A 133 -10.26 -5.14 -20.85
C GLU A 133 -8.91 -5.84 -20.81
N ASN A 134 -8.31 -5.96 -19.62
CA ASN A 134 -7.02 -6.61 -19.46
C ASN A 134 -7.16 -7.93 -18.69
N PRO A 135 -6.43 -8.97 -19.07
CA PRO A 135 -6.31 -10.17 -18.26
C PRO A 135 -5.57 -9.88 -16.96
N VAL A 136 -5.92 -10.59 -15.89
CA VAL A 136 -5.13 -10.53 -14.64
C VAL A 136 -3.68 -10.90 -14.90
N ARG A 137 -2.76 -10.13 -14.31
CA ARG A 137 -1.31 -10.37 -14.44
C ARG A 137 -0.72 -10.68 -13.07
N PHE A 138 0.08 -11.73 -13.02
CA PHE A 138 0.79 -12.16 -11.82
C PHE A 138 2.30 -11.96 -12.02
N TYR A 139 2.91 -11.23 -11.12
CA TYR A 139 4.35 -11.03 -11.07
C TYR A 139 4.95 -11.89 -9.96
N ASP A 140 6.10 -12.48 -10.20
CA ASP A 140 6.74 -13.46 -9.32
C ASP A 140 8.00 -12.92 -8.62
N ASN A 141 8.29 -11.64 -8.80
CA ASN A 141 9.49 -11.01 -8.24
C ASN A 141 9.22 -9.61 -7.69
N ILE A 142 9.90 -9.29 -6.60
CA ILE A 142 10.08 -7.93 -6.06
C ILE A 142 11.57 -7.78 -5.76
N ASP A 143 12.17 -6.70 -6.23
CA ASP A 143 13.51 -6.35 -5.81
C ASP A 143 13.47 -5.66 -4.43
N PRO A 144 14.04 -6.27 -3.37
CA PRO A 144 14.09 -5.68 -2.05
C PRO A 144 15.24 -4.66 -1.88
N ARG A 145 16.11 -4.52 -2.87
CA ARG A 145 17.31 -3.66 -2.81
C ARG A 145 16.98 -2.20 -3.18
N VAL A 146 15.84 -1.71 -2.68
CA VAL A 146 15.39 -0.33 -2.84
C VAL A 146 15.40 0.37 -1.48
N PHE A 147 16.12 1.48 -1.37
CA PHE A 147 16.16 2.29 -0.15
C PHE A 147 15.26 3.52 -0.27
N VAL A 148 14.51 3.83 0.77
CA VAL A 148 13.72 5.07 0.86
C VAL A 148 14.48 6.05 1.74
N LEU A 149 15.03 7.10 1.14
CA LEU A 149 15.75 8.16 1.83
C LEU A 149 14.85 9.39 1.98
N LYS A 150 14.42 9.62 3.20
CA LYS A 150 13.72 10.87 3.54
C LYS A 150 14.74 11.98 3.73
N LEU A 151 14.69 12.98 2.85
CA LEU A 151 15.55 14.15 2.97
C LEU A 151 15.06 15.05 4.12
N THR A 152 15.99 15.41 5.00
CA THR A 152 15.78 16.41 6.06
C THR A 152 16.81 17.51 5.90
N PRO A 153 16.52 18.73 6.35
CA PRO A 153 17.54 19.80 6.38
C PRO A 153 18.80 19.33 7.11
N GLY A 154 19.97 19.45 6.47
CA GLY A 154 21.26 19.04 7.04
C GLY A 154 21.64 17.57 6.85
N VAL A 155 20.86 16.73 6.17
CA VAL A 155 21.31 15.38 5.81
C VAL A 155 22.50 15.48 4.85
N ASN A 156 23.56 14.68 5.12
CA ASN A 156 24.78 14.72 4.34
C ASN A 156 24.61 13.95 3.01
N PRO A 157 24.95 14.55 1.84
CA PRO A 157 24.90 13.87 0.53
C PRO A 157 25.69 12.57 0.44
N GLY A 158 26.80 12.44 1.17
CA GLY A 158 27.61 11.21 1.23
C GLY A 158 26.85 9.96 1.71
N ILE A 159 25.61 10.11 2.21
CA ILE A 159 24.74 8.96 2.49
C ILE A 159 24.45 8.14 1.23
N LEU A 160 24.37 8.78 0.05
CA LEU A 160 24.14 8.08 -1.21
C LEU A 160 25.33 7.17 -1.54
N ASP A 161 26.56 7.66 -1.40
CA ASP A 161 27.76 6.84 -1.63
C ASP A 161 27.80 5.63 -0.67
N ALA A 162 27.39 5.81 0.59
CA ALA A 162 27.34 4.72 1.56
C ALA A 162 26.26 3.66 1.26
N LEU A 163 25.24 3.98 0.48
CA LEU A 163 24.16 3.06 0.10
C LEU A 163 24.48 2.28 -1.18
N ALA A 164 25.39 2.76 -2.04
CA ALA A 164 25.64 2.25 -3.39
C ALA A 164 25.98 0.75 -3.43
N ASP A 165 26.77 0.24 -2.47
CA ASP A 165 27.13 -1.18 -2.42
C ASP A 165 26.00 -2.13 -1.98
N SER A 166 24.94 -1.57 -1.36
CA SER A 166 23.89 -2.36 -0.70
C SER A 166 22.54 -2.30 -1.40
N TYR A 167 22.30 -1.27 -2.20
CA TYR A 167 21.01 -1.01 -2.83
C TYR A 167 21.16 -0.70 -4.31
N ASP A 168 20.23 -1.21 -5.12
CA ASP A 168 20.19 -0.98 -6.57
C ASP A 168 19.40 0.28 -6.94
N ALA A 169 18.56 0.77 -6.03
CA ALA A 169 17.77 1.97 -6.24
C ALA A 169 17.51 2.76 -4.95
N VAL A 170 17.36 4.06 -5.08
CA VAL A 170 16.98 4.96 -3.99
C VAL A 170 15.77 5.78 -4.38
N ILE A 171 14.75 5.77 -3.52
CA ILE A 171 13.61 6.68 -3.61
C ILE A 171 13.89 7.86 -2.69
N LEU A 172 13.98 9.07 -3.25
CA LEU A 172 14.18 10.29 -2.47
C LEU A 172 12.82 10.89 -2.09
N GLU A 173 12.52 10.96 -0.78
CA GLU A 173 11.42 11.78 -0.26
C GLU A 173 11.90 13.22 -0.13
N THR A 174 11.57 14.03 -1.13
CA THR A 174 12.04 15.43 -1.28
C THR A 174 11.16 16.43 -0.51
N PHE A 175 11.59 17.69 -0.47
CA PHE A 175 10.81 18.79 0.10
C PHE A 175 9.75 19.31 -0.89
N GLY A 176 8.57 19.66 -0.39
CA GLY A 176 7.53 20.36 -1.15
C GLY A 176 7.29 19.75 -2.53
N ILE A 177 7.62 20.48 -3.57
CA ILE A 177 7.41 20.10 -4.97
C ILE A 177 8.65 19.44 -5.63
N GLY A 178 9.61 18.96 -4.85
CA GLY A 178 10.80 18.29 -5.36
C GLY A 178 12.12 18.94 -4.93
N GLY A 179 12.12 19.85 -3.94
CA GLY A 179 13.35 20.45 -3.42
C GLY A 179 14.24 19.44 -2.71
N ILE A 180 15.55 19.59 -2.87
CA ILE A 180 16.60 18.83 -2.20
C ILE A 180 17.44 19.77 -1.33
N PRO A 181 18.14 19.28 -0.27
CA PRO A 181 19.04 20.12 0.50
C PRO A 181 20.19 20.63 -0.37
N GLU A 182 20.45 21.93 -0.31
CA GLU A 182 21.65 22.52 -0.86
C GLU A 182 22.51 23.07 0.25
N PHE A 183 23.80 22.78 0.18
CA PHE A 183 24.79 23.34 1.05
C PHE A 183 25.54 24.41 0.24
N GLY A 184 25.59 25.64 0.79
CA GLY A 184 26.27 26.75 0.12
C GLY A 184 27.75 26.47 -0.23
N GLU A 185 28.51 27.46 -0.63
CA GLU A 185 29.85 27.40 -1.27
C GLU A 185 30.90 26.45 -0.67
N SER A 186 30.66 25.81 0.45
CA SER A 186 31.65 24.96 1.15
C SER A 186 31.21 23.49 1.35
N GLY A 187 30.06 23.06 0.80
CA GLY A 187 29.54 21.73 1.02
C GLY A 187 29.34 20.92 -0.26
N GLU A 188 29.36 19.60 -0.15
CA GLU A 188 29.02 18.69 -1.23
C GLU A 188 27.54 18.83 -1.61
N SER A 189 27.23 18.87 -2.90
CA SER A 189 25.88 19.01 -3.43
C SER A 189 25.15 17.68 -3.47
N PHE A 190 23.87 17.64 -3.04
CA PHE A 190 23.03 16.47 -3.26
C PHE A 190 22.85 16.16 -4.75
N GLN A 191 22.82 17.16 -5.60
CA GLN A 191 22.71 16.99 -7.05
C GLN A 191 23.92 16.22 -7.60
N GLU A 192 25.14 16.59 -7.18
CA GLU A 192 26.37 15.86 -7.58
C GLU A 192 26.37 14.43 -7.08
N ALA A 193 25.95 14.19 -5.82
CA ALA A 193 25.83 12.85 -5.27
C ALA A 193 24.79 11.97 -6.02
N ILE A 194 23.66 12.54 -6.43
CA ILE A 194 22.67 11.87 -7.26
C ILE A 194 23.27 11.49 -8.63
N PHE A 195 23.98 12.39 -9.28
CA PHE A 195 24.62 12.10 -10.58
C PHE A 195 25.67 10.98 -10.44
N ARG A 196 26.52 11.01 -9.42
CA ARG A 196 27.45 9.90 -9.16
C ARG A 196 26.73 8.57 -8.96
N TRP A 197 25.62 8.58 -8.23
CA TRP A 197 24.80 7.37 -8.03
C TRP A 197 24.25 6.81 -9.36
N VAL A 198 23.76 7.67 -10.26
CA VAL A 198 23.19 7.26 -11.54
C VAL A 198 24.26 6.75 -12.51
N ASP A 199 25.48 7.28 -12.42
CA ASP A 199 26.60 6.94 -13.30
C ASP A 199 27.40 5.69 -12.80
N SER A 200 27.11 5.17 -11.61
CA SER A 200 27.77 3.98 -11.01
C SER A 200 27.04 2.69 -11.35
#